data_d23595a7c3366383e087d5b4920647a1
#
_entry.id   d23595a7c3366383e087d5b4920647a1
#
_cell.length_a   1.000
_cell.length_b   1.000
_cell.length_c   1.000
_cell.angle_alpha   90.00
_cell.angle_beta   90.00
_cell.angle_gamma   90.00
#
_symmetry.space_group_name_H-M   'P 1'
#
loop_
_entity.id
_entity.type
_entity.pdbx_description
1 polymer ?
#
loop_
_entity_poly.entity_id
_entity_poly.type
_entity_poly.pdbx_seq_one_letter_code
_entity_poly.pdbx_strand_id
1 'polypeptide(L)'
;MEPLSRAFLESLDAADALAPLRAEFDLGGTLYFIGNSLGPPPRATVRRLREVVEREWRHDLIRGWNVHDWFHLPERIGDRIAQLIGAAPGEVVAGDSTSVSLFKLLAAAVRATGRPQVITDEANFPTDLHVLTGLQTLLGDRLEVMRLPADRIAAAVTARTALVTLTHVDYRTSRLHDMAGLTAAAHAHGAWILWDLSHSTGAVPVDVNGSRVDFAVGCTYKFLNGGPGAPSYAFVARRHHAAMLPVLRGWMGHAAPFSLSGDYEPASGARRYVAGTPEVLALSAVAAGLDLFERAGIDAIRAKSLRMSGVLMELIESECAGYGIDIATPREPGARGSHVAVRHPEAYAVMQALIARDIVGDFRAPDLMRFAITPLYQRYVDLWDLASALREILETGAWDTPEFRRRATVT
;
A
#
# COMPACT_ATOMS: atom_id res chain seq x y z
N MET A 1 -30.06 -7.98 15.49
CA MET A 1 -28.63 -8.06 15.81
C MET A 1 -28.47 -7.77 17.29
N GLU A 2 -27.58 -8.48 17.95
CA GLU A 2 -27.19 -8.14 19.33
C GLU A 2 -26.60 -6.73 19.34
N PRO A 3 -26.99 -5.86 20.29
CA PRO A 3 -26.45 -4.50 20.30
C PRO A 3 -24.92 -4.54 20.49
N LEU A 4 -24.20 -3.70 19.75
CA LEU A 4 -22.76 -3.59 19.92
C LEU A 4 -22.48 -3.14 21.36
N SER A 5 -21.75 -3.98 22.09
CA SER A 5 -21.30 -3.71 23.46
C SER A 5 -19.85 -4.15 23.61
N ARG A 6 -19.14 -3.61 24.59
CA ARG A 6 -17.76 -4.03 24.89
C ARG A 6 -17.67 -5.54 25.07
N ALA A 7 -18.59 -6.14 25.87
CA ALA A 7 -18.61 -7.57 26.13
C ALA A 7 -18.84 -8.41 24.86
N PHE A 8 -19.70 -7.93 23.95
CA PHE A 8 -19.88 -8.58 22.67
C PHE A 8 -18.57 -8.56 21.84
N LEU A 9 -17.86 -7.43 21.78
CA LEU A 9 -16.60 -7.32 21.04
C LEU A 9 -15.48 -8.18 21.67
N GLU A 10 -15.42 -8.27 22.99
CA GLU A 10 -14.52 -9.20 23.70
C GLU A 10 -14.83 -10.68 23.35
N SER A 11 -16.10 -11.01 23.14
CA SER A 11 -16.48 -12.35 22.67
C SER A 11 -16.01 -12.63 21.25
N LEU A 12 -15.99 -11.61 20.38
CA LEU A 12 -15.42 -11.73 19.04
C LEU A 12 -13.91 -11.92 19.07
N ASP A 13 -13.22 -11.23 19.99
CA ASP A 13 -11.77 -11.41 20.18
C ASP A 13 -11.42 -12.81 20.69
N ALA A 14 -12.24 -13.37 21.58
CA ALA A 14 -12.06 -14.73 22.07
C ALA A 14 -12.25 -15.80 20.97
N ALA A 15 -13.05 -15.51 19.95
CA ALA A 15 -13.31 -16.39 18.81
C ALA A 15 -12.41 -16.10 17.59
N ASP A 16 -11.49 -15.13 17.68
CA ASP A 16 -10.68 -14.68 16.55
C ASP A 16 -9.52 -15.65 16.26
N ALA A 17 -9.55 -16.30 15.10
CA ALA A 17 -8.49 -17.20 14.65
C ALA A 17 -7.13 -16.50 14.42
N LEU A 18 -7.12 -15.17 14.19
CA LEU A 18 -5.90 -14.38 14.01
C LEU A 18 -5.35 -13.80 15.33
N ALA A 19 -6.06 -13.97 16.46
CA ALA A 19 -5.64 -13.45 17.77
C ALA A 19 -4.19 -13.82 18.16
N PRO A 20 -3.68 -15.04 17.91
CA PRO A 20 -2.30 -15.39 18.24
C PRO A 20 -1.24 -14.54 17.53
N LEU A 21 -1.55 -13.97 16.35
CA LEU A 21 -0.60 -13.15 15.58
C LEU A 21 -0.32 -11.80 16.24
N ARG A 22 -1.23 -11.31 17.11
CA ARG A 22 -0.98 -10.07 17.85
C ARG A 22 0.28 -10.15 18.72
N ALA A 23 0.62 -11.32 19.25
CA ALA A 23 1.84 -11.53 20.04
C ALA A 23 3.14 -11.30 19.27
N GLU A 24 3.07 -11.32 17.94
CA GLU A 24 4.21 -10.99 17.08
C GLU A 24 4.57 -9.49 17.09
N PHE A 25 3.69 -8.64 17.64
CA PHE A 25 3.90 -7.19 17.71
C PHE A 25 4.08 -6.74 19.16
N ASP A 26 4.82 -5.65 19.33
CA ASP A 26 4.95 -4.94 20.60
C ASP A 26 4.56 -3.48 20.40
N LEU A 27 3.33 -3.17 20.78
CA LEU A 27 2.77 -1.83 20.56
C LEU A 27 2.79 -0.96 21.82
N GLY A 28 3.40 -1.45 22.94
CA GLY A 28 3.55 -0.68 24.17
C GLY A 28 2.24 -0.18 24.79
N GLY A 29 1.10 -0.81 24.47
CA GLY A 29 -0.23 -0.36 24.92
C GLY A 29 -0.93 0.61 23.97
N THR A 30 -0.23 1.13 22.95
CA THR A 30 -0.82 2.03 21.94
C THR A 30 -1.90 1.34 21.11
N LEU A 31 -3.05 1.98 20.94
CA LEU A 31 -4.05 1.61 19.95
C LEU A 31 -3.63 2.15 18.58
N TYR A 32 -3.04 1.30 17.76
CA TYR A 32 -2.36 1.70 16.53
C TYR A 32 -3.26 1.51 15.31
N PHE A 33 -3.85 2.59 14.80
CA PHE A 33 -4.77 2.63 13.66
C PHE A 33 -4.18 3.35 12.43
N ILE A 34 -2.86 3.27 12.24
CA ILE A 34 -2.16 3.96 11.14
C ILE A 34 -1.33 3.02 10.24
N GLY A 35 -1.60 1.71 10.27
CA GLY A 35 -0.91 0.73 9.43
C GLY A 35 -1.05 0.97 7.92
N ASN A 36 -2.02 1.77 7.48
CA ASN A 36 -2.16 2.26 6.11
C ASN A 36 -1.16 3.37 5.73
N SER A 37 -0.35 3.85 6.69
CA SER A 37 0.73 4.84 6.48
C SER A 37 2.08 4.25 6.84
N LEU A 38 2.18 3.56 7.99
CA LEU A 38 3.35 2.82 8.42
C LEU A 38 2.92 1.61 9.24
N GLY A 39 3.28 0.41 8.82
CA GLY A 39 3.07 -0.80 9.61
C GLY A 39 4.04 -0.90 10.78
N PRO A 40 3.61 -1.38 11.96
CA PRO A 40 4.51 -1.59 13.10
C PRO A 40 5.45 -2.77 12.85
N PRO A 41 6.67 -2.77 13.44
CA PRO A 41 7.62 -3.84 13.24
C PRO A 41 7.17 -5.13 13.94
N PRO A 42 7.06 -6.26 13.24
CA PRO A 42 6.98 -7.56 13.91
C PRO A 42 8.23 -7.84 14.75
N ARG A 43 8.10 -8.58 15.83
CA ARG A 43 9.27 -9.02 16.66
C ARG A 43 10.30 -9.77 15.82
N ALA A 44 9.85 -10.52 14.80
CA ALA A 44 10.73 -11.21 13.86
C ALA A 44 11.61 -10.24 13.06
N THR A 45 11.09 -9.06 12.68
CA THR A 45 11.85 -8.04 11.96
C THR A 45 13.05 -7.55 12.79
N VAL A 46 12.85 -7.29 14.10
CA VAL A 46 13.92 -6.84 14.98
C VAL A 46 15.02 -7.90 15.09
N ARG A 47 14.62 -9.18 15.25
CA ARG A 47 15.58 -10.30 15.30
C ARG A 47 16.34 -10.44 13.98
N ARG A 48 15.62 -10.39 12.85
CA ARG A 48 16.21 -10.55 11.51
C ARG A 48 17.22 -9.45 11.19
N LEU A 49 16.88 -8.19 11.46
CA LEU A 49 17.80 -7.07 11.22
C LEU A 49 19.05 -7.16 12.09
N ARG A 50 18.92 -7.58 13.36
CA ARG A 50 20.08 -7.84 14.22
C ARG A 50 20.97 -8.94 13.64
N GLU A 51 20.39 -10.04 13.17
CA GLU A 51 21.14 -11.13 12.53
C GLU A 51 21.88 -10.66 11.27
N VAL A 52 21.22 -9.90 10.41
CA VAL A 52 21.86 -9.35 9.19
C VAL A 52 23.04 -8.45 9.56
N VAL A 53 22.87 -7.56 10.53
CA VAL A 53 23.93 -6.61 10.91
C VAL A 53 25.06 -7.30 11.66
N GLU A 54 24.75 -8.10 12.70
CA GLU A 54 25.74 -8.66 13.61
C GLU A 54 26.46 -9.89 13.06
N ARG A 55 25.80 -10.71 12.21
CA ARG A 55 26.38 -11.91 11.60
C ARG A 55 26.73 -11.71 10.15
N GLU A 56 25.71 -11.51 9.29
CA GLU A 56 25.91 -11.58 7.84
C GLU A 56 26.83 -10.46 7.35
N TRP A 57 26.57 -9.22 7.77
CA TRP A 57 27.39 -8.09 7.35
C TRP A 57 28.71 -8.01 8.15
N ARG A 58 28.65 -8.05 9.47
CA ARG A 58 29.84 -7.85 10.31
C ARG A 58 30.88 -8.95 10.13
N HIS A 59 30.49 -10.22 9.99
CA HIS A 59 31.43 -11.34 9.89
C HIS A 59 31.76 -11.69 8.44
N ASP A 60 30.75 -11.74 7.55
CA ASP A 60 30.96 -12.19 6.19
C ASP A 60 31.36 -11.08 5.24
N LEU A 61 31.09 -9.81 5.60
CA LEU A 61 31.49 -8.62 4.83
C LEU A 61 31.05 -8.78 3.36
N ILE A 62 31.96 -8.61 2.41
CA ILE A 62 31.67 -8.75 0.98
C ILE A 62 31.22 -10.17 0.59
N ARG A 63 31.61 -11.19 1.33
CA ARG A 63 31.22 -12.58 1.06
C ARG A 63 29.72 -12.81 1.25
N GLY A 64 29.03 -11.95 2.03
CA GLY A 64 27.59 -11.99 2.25
C GLY A 64 26.78 -12.04 0.95
N TRP A 65 27.27 -11.45 -0.13
CA TRP A 65 26.64 -11.54 -1.45
C TRP A 65 26.46 -12.97 -1.91
N ASN A 66 27.42 -13.85 -1.69
CA ASN A 66 27.35 -15.25 -2.09
C ASN A 66 26.80 -16.15 -0.98
N VAL A 67 27.24 -15.93 0.29
CA VAL A 67 26.88 -16.81 1.43
C VAL A 67 25.39 -16.68 1.79
N HIS A 68 24.85 -15.45 1.74
CA HIS A 68 23.46 -15.16 2.10
C HIS A 68 22.59 -14.84 0.90
N ASP A 69 23.15 -14.97 -0.31
CA ASP A 69 22.45 -14.75 -1.57
C ASP A 69 21.69 -13.40 -1.62
N TRP A 70 22.37 -12.33 -1.20
CA TRP A 70 21.79 -10.97 -1.25
C TRP A 70 21.50 -10.52 -2.68
N PHE A 71 22.20 -11.08 -3.64
CA PHE A 71 22.05 -10.77 -5.04
C PHE A 71 20.64 -11.08 -5.59
N HIS A 72 20.02 -12.18 -5.15
CA HIS A 72 18.68 -12.57 -5.59
C HIS A 72 17.58 -12.16 -4.58
N LEU A 73 17.92 -11.40 -3.55
CA LEU A 73 16.94 -10.98 -2.54
C LEU A 73 15.76 -10.19 -3.14
N PRO A 74 15.96 -9.27 -4.13
CA PRO A 74 14.86 -8.57 -4.79
C PRO A 74 13.84 -9.51 -5.46
N GLU A 75 14.31 -10.54 -6.15
CA GLU A 75 13.44 -11.53 -6.80
C GLU A 75 12.74 -12.42 -5.80
N ARG A 76 13.46 -12.92 -4.77
CA ARG A 76 12.85 -13.77 -3.72
C ARG A 76 11.73 -13.03 -2.98
N ILE A 77 11.93 -11.75 -2.64
CA ILE A 77 10.89 -10.92 -2.04
C ILE A 77 9.78 -10.66 -3.06
N GLY A 78 10.13 -10.39 -4.31
CA GLY A 78 9.17 -10.22 -5.41
C GLY A 78 8.27 -11.44 -5.57
N ASP A 79 8.82 -12.66 -5.58
CA ASP A 79 8.05 -13.91 -5.72
C ASP A 79 7.12 -14.16 -4.53
N ARG A 80 7.50 -13.77 -3.31
CA ARG A 80 6.60 -13.83 -2.14
C ARG A 80 5.46 -12.81 -2.24
N ILE A 81 5.75 -11.59 -2.71
CA ILE A 81 4.71 -10.58 -2.97
C ILE A 81 3.81 -11.03 -4.12
N ALA A 82 4.36 -11.70 -5.15
CA ALA A 82 3.59 -12.22 -6.26
C ALA A 82 2.44 -13.13 -5.79
N GLN A 83 2.67 -13.97 -4.78
CA GLN A 83 1.62 -14.83 -4.19
C GLN A 83 0.48 -14.00 -3.57
N LEU A 84 0.79 -12.83 -2.98
CA LEU A 84 -0.23 -11.97 -2.36
C LEU A 84 -1.05 -11.17 -3.36
N ILE A 85 -0.55 -10.99 -4.59
CA ILE A 85 -1.23 -10.19 -5.62
C ILE A 85 -1.71 -11.01 -6.82
N GLY A 86 -1.64 -12.36 -6.75
CA GLY A 86 -2.06 -13.23 -7.83
C GLY A 86 -1.17 -13.16 -9.08
N ALA A 87 0.12 -12.85 -8.91
CA ALA A 87 1.12 -12.87 -9.97
C ALA A 87 1.88 -14.21 -10.02
N ALA A 88 2.52 -14.50 -11.14
CA ALA A 88 3.39 -15.66 -11.30
C ALA A 88 4.84 -15.34 -10.87
N PRO A 89 5.64 -16.35 -10.49
CA PRO A 89 7.06 -16.16 -10.22
C PRO A 89 7.80 -15.47 -11.37
N GLY A 90 8.69 -14.54 -11.03
CA GLY A 90 9.48 -13.76 -11.98
C GLY A 90 8.73 -12.58 -12.62
N GLU A 91 7.46 -12.34 -12.28
CA GLU A 91 6.70 -11.16 -12.71
C GLU A 91 6.83 -9.97 -11.73
N VAL A 92 7.32 -10.21 -10.53
CA VAL A 92 7.47 -9.19 -9.48
C VAL A 92 8.92 -9.08 -9.05
N VAL A 93 9.37 -7.86 -8.78
CA VAL A 93 10.67 -7.58 -8.18
C VAL A 93 10.53 -6.48 -7.14
N ALA A 94 11.23 -6.62 -6.01
CA ALA A 94 11.26 -5.61 -4.96
C ALA A 94 12.54 -4.75 -5.07
N GLY A 95 12.39 -3.44 -4.90
CA GLY A 95 13.50 -2.48 -4.93
C GLY A 95 13.02 -1.06 -5.16
N ASP A 96 13.91 -0.11 -4.99
CA ASP A 96 13.65 1.32 -5.14
C ASP A 96 12.44 1.85 -4.32
N SER A 97 12.11 3.10 -4.46
CA SER A 97 10.86 3.65 -3.91
C SER A 97 9.68 3.48 -4.88
N THR A 98 8.45 3.57 -4.37
CA THR A 98 7.24 3.53 -5.20
C THR A 98 7.28 4.58 -6.31
N SER A 99 7.77 5.79 -6.03
CA SER A 99 7.90 6.86 -7.02
C SER A 99 8.85 6.47 -8.17
N VAL A 100 9.99 5.85 -7.85
CA VAL A 100 10.97 5.40 -8.85
C VAL A 100 10.42 4.23 -9.67
N SER A 101 9.79 3.26 -9.02
CA SER A 101 9.17 2.12 -9.71
C SER A 101 8.03 2.57 -10.63
N LEU A 102 7.19 3.49 -10.15
CA LEU A 102 6.12 4.10 -10.95
C LEU A 102 6.68 4.81 -12.19
N PHE A 103 7.70 5.66 -12.01
CA PHE A 103 8.36 6.34 -13.12
C PHE A 103 8.91 5.36 -14.16
N LYS A 104 9.61 4.30 -13.71
CA LYS A 104 10.18 3.28 -14.60
C LYS A 104 9.12 2.62 -15.47
N LEU A 105 7.99 2.21 -14.85
CA LEU A 105 6.92 1.51 -15.55
C LEU A 105 6.15 2.45 -16.48
N LEU A 106 5.79 3.66 -16.03
CA LEU A 106 5.10 4.66 -16.84
C LEU A 106 5.92 5.03 -18.08
N ALA A 107 7.19 5.37 -17.89
CA ALA A 107 8.07 5.77 -19.00
C ALA A 107 8.30 4.62 -20.00
N ALA A 108 8.46 3.39 -19.52
CA ALA A 108 8.62 2.23 -20.37
C ALA A 108 7.34 1.91 -21.15
N ALA A 109 6.15 2.01 -20.51
CA ALA A 109 4.86 1.75 -21.14
C ALA A 109 4.53 2.80 -22.23
N VAL A 110 4.71 4.09 -21.95
CA VAL A 110 4.51 5.18 -22.92
C VAL A 110 5.42 4.98 -24.12
N ARG A 111 6.71 4.67 -23.87
CA ARG A 111 7.66 4.39 -24.94
C ARG A 111 7.27 3.17 -25.78
N ALA A 112 6.86 2.08 -25.15
CA ALA A 112 6.57 0.82 -25.84
C ALA A 112 5.29 0.89 -26.68
N THR A 113 4.26 1.60 -26.21
CA THR A 113 3.01 1.78 -26.95
C THR A 113 3.13 2.80 -28.08
N GLY A 114 4.03 3.79 -27.95
CA GLY A 114 4.16 4.91 -28.89
C GLY A 114 2.93 5.82 -28.96
N ARG A 115 1.95 5.66 -28.03
CA ARG A 115 0.73 6.46 -27.98
C ARG A 115 0.93 7.68 -27.08
N PRO A 116 0.27 8.83 -27.36
CA PRO A 116 0.59 10.08 -26.69
C PRO A 116 -0.16 10.35 -25.39
N GLN A 117 -1.16 9.53 -24.99
CA GLN A 117 -2.06 9.89 -23.90
C GLN A 117 -1.97 8.91 -22.73
N VAL A 118 -1.89 9.45 -21.52
CA VAL A 118 -2.08 8.73 -20.24
C VAL A 118 -3.30 9.31 -19.53
N ILE A 119 -4.18 8.43 -19.03
CA ILE A 119 -5.37 8.82 -18.26
C ILE A 119 -5.19 8.39 -16.81
N THR A 120 -5.55 9.27 -15.87
CA THR A 120 -5.50 8.99 -14.42
C THR A 120 -6.67 9.63 -13.70
N ASP A 121 -6.93 9.16 -12.46
CA ASP A 121 -7.88 9.80 -11.56
C ASP A 121 -7.32 11.16 -11.08
N GLU A 122 -8.13 12.21 -11.13
CA GLU A 122 -7.77 13.53 -10.61
C GLU A 122 -7.56 13.52 -9.09
N ALA A 123 -8.22 12.59 -8.38
CA ALA A 123 -8.08 12.36 -6.94
C ALA A 123 -7.01 11.31 -6.59
N ASN A 124 -6.22 10.85 -7.55
CA ASN A 124 -5.15 9.87 -7.32
C ASN A 124 -4.14 10.37 -6.28
N PHE A 125 -3.35 9.46 -5.69
CA PHE A 125 -2.34 9.85 -4.72
C PHE A 125 -1.39 10.91 -5.32
N PRO A 126 -1.07 11.99 -4.57
CA PRO A 126 -0.32 13.11 -5.13
C PRO A 126 1.01 12.73 -5.81
N THR A 127 1.73 11.73 -5.26
CA THR A 127 2.98 11.25 -5.88
C THR A 127 2.76 10.72 -7.29
N ASP A 128 1.68 9.99 -7.53
CA ASP A 128 1.38 9.42 -8.85
C ASP A 128 1.14 10.53 -9.86
N LEU A 129 0.40 11.58 -9.44
CA LEU A 129 0.19 12.78 -10.25
C LEU A 129 1.48 13.56 -10.49
N HIS A 130 2.36 13.66 -9.48
CA HIS A 130 3.64 14.35 -9.60
C HIS A 130 4.59 13.61 -10.55
N VAL A 131 4.68 12.27 -10.46
CA VAL A 131 5.51 11.45 -11.36
C VAL A 131 5.02 11.58 -12.81
N LEU A 132 3.69 11.56 -13.03
CA LEU A 132 3.11 11.80 -14.36
C LEU A 132 3.43 13.19 -14.89
N THR A 133 3.32 14.23 -14.05
CA THR A 133 3.67 15.59 -14.45
C THR A 133 5.16 15.72 -14.79
N GLY A 134 6.04 15.07 -14.00
CA GLY A 134 7.47 15.02 -14.28
C GLY A 134 7.78 14.34 -15.61
N LEU A 135 7.10 13.22 -15.88
CA LEU A 135 7.24 12.50 -17.14
C LEU A 135 6.73 13.34 -18.33
N GLN A 136 5.60 14.04 -18.18
CA GLN A 136 5.09 14.98 -19.17
C GLN A 136 6.08 16.13 -19.44
N THR A 137 6.67 16.70 -18.40
CA THR A 137 7.70 17.72 -18.56
C THR A 137 8.90 17.22 -19.36
N LEU A 138 9.34 15.96 -19.09
CA LEU A 138 10.46 15.34 -19.80
C LEU A 138 10.16 15.07 -21.28
N LEU A 139 8.93 14.65 -21.61
CA LEU A 139 8.53 14.26 -22.96
C LEU A 139 7.94 15.42 -23.77
N GLY A 140 7.54 16.52 -23.14
CA GLY A 140 6.91 17.69 -23.77
C GLY A 140 5.60 17.27 -24.48
N ASP A 141 5.37 17.83 -25.66
CA ASP A 141 4.15 17.61 -26.47
C ASP A 141 3.91 16.13 -26.90
N ARG A 142 4.88 15.27 -26.64
CA ARG A 142 4.74 13.83 -26.94
C ARG A 142 3.92 13.07 -25.89
N LEU A 143 3.55 13.70 -24.77
CA LEU A 143 2.75 13.09 -23.73
C LEU A 143 1.66 14.06 -23.25
N GLU A 144 0.42 13.65 -23.38
CA GLU A 144 -0.78 14.27 -22.81
C GLU A 144 -1.20 13.51 -21.57
N VAL A 145 -1.31 14.18 -20.42
CA VAL A 145 -1.86 13.59 -19.19
C VAL A 145 -3.25 14.14 -18.96
N MET A 146 -4.24 13.25 -19.05
CA MET A 146 -5.63 13.56 -18.79
C MET A 146 -6.01 13.12 -17.37
N ARG A 147 -6.47 14.07 -16.54
CA ARG A 147 -6.96 13.82 -15.19
C ARG A 147 -8.47 13.92 -15.17
N LEU A 148 -9.16 12.88 -14.72
CA LEU A 148 -10.62 12.79 -14.75
C LEU A 148 -11.11 12.20 -13.42
N PRO A 149 -12.38 12.48 -13.03
CA PRO A 149 -13.03 11.70 -12.00
C PRO A 149 -13.03 10.21 -12.35
N ALA A 150 -12.81 9.34 -11.36
CA ALA A 150 -12.64 7.90 -11.56
C ALA A 150 -13.78 7.24 -12.36
N ASP A 151 -15.03 7.70 -12.18
CA ASP A 151 -16.22 7.22 -12.89
C ASP A 151 -16.26 7.60 -14.39
N ARG A 152 -15.42 8.56 -14.81
CA ARG A 152 -15.32 9.03 -16.20
C ARG A 152 -14.21 8.32 -16.98
N ILE A 153 -13.30 7.66 -16.30
CA ILE A 153 -12.06 7.13 -16.90
C ILE A 153 -12.37 6.08 -17.97
N ALA A 154 -13.21 5.08 -17.67
CA ALA A 154 -13.52 4.00 -18.61
C ALA A 154 -14.07 4.53 -19.95
N ALA A 155 -14.94 5.55 -19.90
CA ALA A 155 -15.53 6.16 -21.08
C ALA A 155 -14.57 7.09 -21.86
N ALA A 156 -13.49 7.53 -21.25
CA ALA A 156 -12.51 8.43 -21.85
C ALA A 156 -11.39 7.69 -22.60
N VAL A 157 -11.27 6.36 -22.40
CA VAL A 157 -10.21 5.58 -23.07
C VAL A 157 -10.49 5.51 -24.57
N THR A 158 -9.45 5.77 -25.37
CA THR A 158 -9.52 5.76 -26.84
C THR A 158 -8.30 5.08 -27.43
N ALA A 159 -8.27 4.93 -28.76
CA ALA A 159 -7.08 4.42 -29.47
C ALA A 159 -5.83 5.30 -29.31
N ARG A 160 -5.95 6.53 -28.82
CA ARG A 160 -4.82 7.42 -28.50
C ARG A 160 -4.22 7.11 -27.12
N THR A 161 -4.97 6.44 -26.25
CA THR A 161 -4.55 6.17 -24.87
C THR A 161 -3.47 5.10 -24.85
N ALA A 162 -2.30 5.45 -24.33
CA ALA A 162 -1.19 4.54 -24.07
C ALA A 162 -1.45 3.70 -22.82
N LEU A 163 -1.86 4.38 -21.75
CA LEU A 163 -1.95 3.80 -20.42
C LEU A 163 -3.05 4.48 -19.59
N VAL A 164 -3.75 3.68 -18.80
CA VAL A 164 -4.56 4.14 -17.67
C VAL A 164 -3.77 3.84 -16.40
N THR A 165 -3.67 4.78 -15.45
CA THR A 165 -3.01 4.54 -14.16
C THR A 165 -3.85 5.03 -12.99
N LEU A 166 -4.04 4.18 -11.98
CA LEU A 166 -4.94 4.39 -10.85
C LEU A 166 -4.38 3.75 -9.58
N THR A 167 -4.71 4.32 -8.41
CA THR A 167 -4.65 3.56 -7.16
C THR A 167 -5.82 2.59 -7.08
N HIS A 168 -5.59 1.36 -6.62
CA HIS A 168 -6.65 0.36 -6.47
C HIS A 168 -7.57 0.65 -5.29
N VAL A 169 -6.99 1.12 -4.18
CA VAL A 169 -7.75 1.60 -3.02
C VAL A 169 -7.46 3.09 -2.84
N ASP A 170 -8.49 3.92 -2.91
CA ASP A 170 -8.38 5.35 -2.67
C ASP A 170 -7.87 5.65 -1.26
N TYR A 171 -6.79 6.42 -1.18
CA TYR A 171 -6.10 6.67 0.08
C TYR A 171 -6.88 7.55 1.07
N ARG A 172 -7.86 8.33 0.59
CA ARG A 172 -8.68 9.20 1.41
C ARG A 172 -9.90 8.47 1.97
N THR A 173 -10.67 7.86 1.09
CA THR A 173 -12.00 7.31 1.41
C THR A 173 -12.01 5.81 1.63
N SER A 174 -10.92 5.12 1.31
CA SER A 174 -10.89 3.65 1.27
C SER A 174 -11.73 3.02 0.14
N ARG A 175 -12.21 3.80 -0.83
CA ARG A 175 -12.93 3.24 -1.98
C ARG A 175 -12.05 2.25 -2.73
N LEU A 176 -12.58 1.06 -2.96
CA LEU A 176 -11.97 0.01 -3.78
C LEU A 176 -12.51 0.12 -5.21
N HIS A 177 -11.62 0.30 -6.18
CA HIS A 177 -11.99 0.34 -7.60
C HIS A 177 -12.14 -1.07 -8.19
N ASP A 178 -13.00 -1.20 -9.19
CA ASP A 178 -13.16 -2.44 -9.96
C ASP A 178 -11.96 -2.64 -10.90
N MET A 179 -10.97 -3.41 -10.41
CA MET A 179 -9.75 -3.70 -11.16
C MET A 179 -10.04 -4.42 -12.48
N ALA A 180 -10.87 -5.43 -12.47
CA ALA A 180 -11.15 -6.25 -13.65
C ALA A 180 -11.92 -5.44 -14.72
N GLY A 181 -12.96 -4.70 -14.30
CA GLY A 181 -13.77 -3.88 -15.21
C GLY A 181 -12.98 -2.75 -15.85
N LEU A 182 -12.16 -2.01 -15.06
CA LEU A 182 -11.32 -0.92 -15.59
C LEU A 182 -10.19 -1.44 -16.47
N THR A 183 -9.61 -2.61 -16.13
CA THR A 183 -8.60 -3.26 -16.99
C THR A 183 -9.21 -3.66 -18.34
N ALA A 184 -10.41 -4.27 -18.33
CA ALA A 184 -11.10 -4.66 -19.55
C ALA A 184 -11.47 -3.44 -20.40
N ALA A 185 -11.92 -2.34 -19.79
CA ALA A 185 -12.22 -1.09 -20.49
C ALA A 185 -10.98 -0.49 -21.17
N ALA A 186 -9.83 -0.48 -20.48
CA ALA A 186 -8.57 -0.05 -21.09
C ALA A 186 -8.20 -0.93 -22.29
N HIS A 187 -8.24 -2.25 -22.12
CA HIS A 187 -7.87 -3.21 -23.15
C HIS A 187 -8.80 -3.18 -24.37
N ALA A 188 -10.09 -2.85 -24.22
CA ALA A 188 -11.02 -2.73 -25.34
C ALA A 188 -10.57 -1.70 -26.39
N HIS A 189 -9.76 -0.74 -26.01
CA HIS A 189 -9.17 0.27 -26.88
C HIS A 189 -7.65 0.05 -27.13
N GLY A 190 -7.10 -1.09 -26.66
CA GLY A 190 -5.69 -1.43 -26.76
C GLY A 190 -4.79 -0.55 -25.88
N ALA A 191 -5.34 0.15 -24.89
CA ALA A 191 -4.57 0.83 -23.86
C ALA A 191 -4.11 -0.19 -22.81
N TRP A 192 -2.96 0.05 -22.18
CA TRP A 192 -2.50 -0.73 -21.02
C TRP A 192 -2.99 -0.13 -19.71
N ILE A 193 -2.83 -0.85 -18.60
CA ILE A 193 -3.20 -0.37 -17.28
C ILE A 193 -2.09 -0.61 -16.25
N LEU A 194 -1.87 0.39 -15.38
CA LEU A 194 -0.97 0.32 -14.25
C LEU A 194 -1.73 0.64 -12.97
N TRP A 195 -1.66 -0.26 -11.99
CA TRP A 195 -2.26 -0.10 -10.68
C TRP A 195 -1.24 0.24 -9.59
N ASP A 196 -1.50 1.26 -8.77
CA ASP A 196 -0.85 1.40 -7.47
C ASP A 196 -1.62 0.58 -6.42
N LEU A 197 -0.95 -0.43 -5.88
CA LEU A 197 -1.48 -1.38 -4.90
C LEU A 197 -1.03 -1.04 -3.46
N SER A 198 -0.50 0.15 -3.22
CA SER A 198 0.08 0.54 -1.92
C SER A 198 -0.89 0.45 -0.74
N HIS A 199 -2.20 0.55 -0.98
CA HIS A 199 -3.25 0.36 0.02
C HIS A 199 -4.00 -0.97 -0.12
N SER A 200 -3.57 -1.83 -1.05
CA SER A 200 -4.24 -3.11 -1.33
C SER A 200 -3.45 -4.32 -0.85
N THR A 201 -2.14 -4.35 -1.15
CA THR A 201 -1.30 -5.52 -0.86
C THR A 201 -1.20 -5.77 0.63
N GLY A 202 -1.60 -6.97 1.05
CA GLY A 202 -1.70 -7.34 2.46
C GLY A 202 -2.97 -6.85 3.19
N ALA A 203 -3.86 -6.12 2.49
CA ALA A 203 -5.09 -5.57 3.08
C ALA A 203 -6.36 -6.11 2.40
N VAL A 204 -6.31 -6.29 1.08
CA VAL A 204 -7.42 -6.86 0.29
C VAL A 204 -6.89 -7.93 -0.65
N PRO A 205 -7.68 -8.94 -1.01
CA PRO A 205 -7.32 -9.88 -2.06
C PRO A 205 -7.10 -9.14 -3.39
N VAL A 206 -6.00 -9.46 -4.06
CA VAL A 206 -5.64 -8.93 -5.37
C VAL A 206 -5.32 -10.10 -6.29
N ASP A 207 -5.82 -10.04 -7.52
CA ASP A 207 -5.52 -11.02 -8.56
C ASP A 207 -5.16 -10.30 -9.87
N VAL A 208 -3.89 -9.90 -9.99
CA VAL A 208 -3.42 -9.14 -11.15
C VAL A 208 -3.45 -9.97 -12.43
N ASN A 209 -3.20 -11.29 -12.34
CA ASN A 209 -3.22 -12.15 -13.52
C ASN A 209 -4.64 -12.52 -13.93
N GLY A 210 -5.53 -12.87 -12.98
CA GLY A 210 -6.94 -13.10 -13.27
C GLY A 210 -7.65 -11.88 -13.83
N SER A 211 -7.31 -10.68 -13.34
CA SER A 211 -7.79 -9.41 -13.88
C SER A 211 -7.04 -8.92 -15.13
N ARG A 212 -6.05 -9.67 -15.60
CA ARG A 212 -5.22 -9.35 -16.78
C ARG A 212 -4.51 -8.00 -16.69
N VAL A 213 -4.15 -7.56 -15.50
CA VAL A 213 -3.40 -6.32 -15.26
C VAL A 213 -2.08 -6.35 -16.03
N ASP A 214 -1.65 -5.21 -16.57
CA ASP A 214 -0.38 -5.11 -17.31
C ASP A 214 0.78 -4.83 -16.36
N PHE A 215 0.59 -3.86 -15.46
CA PHE A 215 1.62 -3.41 -14.54
C PHE A 215 1.01 -3.06 -13.19
N ALA A 216 1.80 -3.23 -12.14
CA ALA A 216 1.47 -2.68 -10.83
C ALA A 216 2.72 -2.25 -10.06
N VAL A 217 2.53 -1.33 -9.14
CA VAL A 217 3.49 -0.95 -8.11
C VAL A 217 2.83 -1.02 -6.74
N GLY A 218 3.62 -1.11 -5.69
CA GLY A 218 3.11 -0.96 -4.33
C GLY A 218 4.24 -0.78 -3.34
N CYS A 219 3.96 -0.13 -2.23
CA CYS A 219 4.93 0.02 -1.15
C CYS A 219 4.87 -1.16 -0.18
N THR A 220 5.96 -1.42 0.53
CA THR A 220 6.05 -2.50 1.50
C THR A 220 6.01 -2.03 2.96
N TYR A 221 6.15 -0.72 3.22
CA TYR A 221 6.22 -0.15 4.57
C TYR A 221 4.87 0.04 5.26
N LYS A 222 3.75 -0.09 4.54
CA LYS A 222 2.38 0.03 5.08
C LYS A 222 1.91 -1.31 5.64
N PHE A 223 0.86 -1.89 5.05
CA PHE A 223 0.25 -3.14 5.50
C PHE A 223 1.23 -4.32 5.55
N LEU A 224 2.27 -4.34 4.71
CA LEU A 224 3.29 -5.39 4.71
C LEU A 224 4.34 -5.28 5.83
N ASN A 225 4.28 -4.23 6.66
CA ASN A 225 5.14 -4.04 7.83
C ASN A 225 6.66 -4.04 7.54
N GLY A 226 7.06 -3.64 6.33
CA GLY A 226 8.47 -3.66 5.89
C GLY A 226 9.37 -2.61 6.54
N GLY A 227 8.81 -1.69 7.34
CA GLY A 227 9.54 -0.64 8.05
C GLY A 227 9.67 0.68 7.29
N PRO A 228 10.08 1.76 7.97
CA PRO A 228 10.17 3.09 7.38
C PRO A 228 11.17 3.12 6.23
N GLY A 229 10.73 3.64 5.07
CA GLY A 229 11.56 3.70 3.87
C GLY A 229 11.81 2.35 3.19
N ALA A 230 11.11 1.29 3.58
CA ALA A 230 11.21 0.00 2.90
C ALA A 230 10.92 0.11 1.41
N PRO A 231 11.66 -0.63 0.56
CA PRO A 231 11.52 -0.55 -0.89
C PRO A 231 10.13 -0.95 -1.37
N SER A 232 9.78 -0.45 -2.54
CA SER A 232 8.58 -0.83 -3.26
C SER A 232 8.73 -2.17 -3.94
N TYR A 233 7.69 -2.59 -4.63
CA TYR A 233 7.79 -3.63 -5.64
C TYR A 233 7.16 -3.16 -6.95
N ALA A 234 7.60 -3.79 -8.06
CA ALA A 234 7.07 -3.61 -9.39
C ALA A 234 6.63 -4.96 -9.95
N PHE A 235 5.39 -5.02 -10.44
CA PHE A 235 4.83 -6.13 -11.21
C PHE A 235 4.80 -5.76 -12.69
N VAL A 236 5.29 -6.66 -13.54
CA VAL A 236 5.19 -6.59 -14.99
C VAL A 236 4.69 -7.92 -15.51
N ALA A 237 3.52 -7.94 -16.10
CA ALA A 237 2.95 -9.17 -16.66
C ALA A 237 3.89 -9.77 -17.72
N ARG A 238 4.08 -11.09 -17.68
CA ARG A 238 5.05 -11.83 -18.52
C ARG A 238 4.90 -11.52 -20.02
N ARG A 239 3.66 -11.28 -20.48
CA ARG A 239 3.36 -10.91 -21.87
C ARG A 239 4.05 -9.63 -22.34
N HIS A 240 4.48 -8.77 -21.40
CA HIS A 240 5.14 -7.50 -21.70
C HIS A 240 6.68 -7.54 -21.56
N HIS A 241 7.26 -8.61 -21.01
CA HIS A 241 8.70 -8.67 -20.74
C HIS A 241 9.56 -8.40 -21.98
N ALA A 242 9.13 -8.85 -23.18
CA ALA A 242 9.89 -8.63 -24.40
C ALA A 242 9.85 -7.17 -24.88
N ALA A 243 8.70 -6.50 -24.76
CA ALA A 243 8.47 -5.14 -25.26
C ALA A 243 8.87 -4.05 -24.27
N MET A 244 8.78 -4.33 -22.98
CA MET A 244 8.98 -3.37 -21.89
C MET A 244 10.44 -3.31 -21.47
N LEU A 245 11.22 -2.46 -22.15
CA LEU A 245 12.60 -2.19 -21.75
C LEU A 245 12.65 -1.02 -20.77
N PRO A 246 13.33 -1.15 -19.60
CA PRO A 246 13.45 -0.06 -18.64
C PRO A 246 14.15 1.14 -19.28
N VAL A 247 13.64 2.33 -18.99
CA VAL A 247 14.29 3.60 -19.39
C VAL A 247 15.40 3.99 -18.41
N LEU A 248 15.19 3.72 -17.13
CA LEU A 248 16.22 3.81 -16.11
C LEU A 248 16.94 2.46 -16.02
N ARG A 249 18.06 2.36 -16.71
CA ARG A 249 18.88 1.15 -16.77
C ARG A 249 19.95 1.21 -15.70
N GLY A 250 20.16 0.09 -15.02
CA GLY A 250 21.21 0.00 -14.02
C GLY A 250 21.92 -1.35 -14.08
N TRP A 251 23.08 -1.43 -13.48
CA TRP A 251 23.96 -2.59 -13.59
C TRP A 251 23.33 -3.87 -13.02
N MET A 252 22.52 -3.77 -11.94
CA MET A 252 21.85 -4.93 -11.34
C MET A 252 20.67 -5.47 -12.17
N GLY A 253 20.13 -4.67 -13.09
CA GLY A 253 19.15 -5.10 -14.07
C GLY A 253 19.76 -5.65 -15.37
N HIS A 254 21.09 -5.74 -15.45
CA HIS A 254 21.80 -6.33 -16.58
C HIS A 254 21.78 -7.86 -16.50
N ALA A 255 21.74 -8.55 -17.66
CA ALA A 255 21.75 -10.02 -17.73
C ALA A 255 23.01 -10.64 -17.09
N ALA A 256 24.15 -9.97 -17.21
CA ALA A 256 25.44 -10.36 -16.61
C ALA A 256 26.10 -9.15 -15.94
N PRO A 257 25.63 -8.71 -14.74
CA PRO A 257 26.07 -7.45 -14.13
C PRO A 257 27.56 -7.40 -13.82
N PHE A 258 28.18 -8.54 -13.52
CA PHE A 258 29.61 -8.62 -13.21
C PHE A 258 30.52 -8.75 -14.44
N SER A 259 29.95 -8.78 -15.65
CA SER A 259 30.74 -8.65 -16.87
C SER A 259 31.29 -7.23 -17.05
N LEU A 260 30.68 -6.25 -16.33
CA LEU A 260 31.02 -4.82 -16.38
C LEU A 260 31.04 -4.28 -17.82
N SER A 261 30.20 -4.85 -18.71
CA SER A 261 30.07 -4.39 -20.10
C SER A 261 29.47 -2.98 -20.13
N GLY A 262 29.95 -2.15 -21.06
CA GLY A 262 29.32 -0.85 -21.36
C GLY A 262 28.01 -0.99 -22.16
N ASP A 263 27.77 -2.13 -22.78
CA ASP A 263 26.55 -2.42 -23.53
C ASP A 263 25.50 -3.03 -22.58
N TYR A 264 24.30 -2.47 -22.59
CA TYR A 264 23.23 -2.92 -21.72
C TYR A 264 22.42 -4.04 -22.35
N GLU A 265 22.47 -5.22 -21.74
CA GLU A 265 21.59 -6.35 -22.03
C GLU A 265 20.64 -6.54 -20.83
N PRO A 266 19.30 -6.45 -21.01
CA PRO A 266 18.37 -6.56 -19.91
C PRO A 266 18.31 -7.98 -19.35
N ALA A 267 18.28 -8.11 -18.02
CA ALA A 267 18.00 -9.36 -17.34
C ALA A 267 16.61 -9.91 -17.73
N SER A 268 16.40 -11.20 -17.52
CA SER A 268 15.10 -11.85 -17.72
C SER A 268 14.09 -11.40 -16.65
N GLY A 269 12.79 -11.54 -16.95
CA GLY A 269 11.72 -11.27 -16.00
C GLY A 269 11.67 -9.82 -15.51
N ALA A 270 11.09 -9.64 -14.33
CA ALA A 270 10.99 -8.33 -13.67
C ALA A 270 12.34 -7.84 -13.12
N ARG A 271 13.35 -8.71 -12.98
CA ARG A 271 14.70 -8.33 -12.53
C ARG A 271 15.30 -7.16 -13.30
N ARG A 272 15.03 -7.03 -14.59
CA ARG A 272 15.50 -5.90 -15.42
C ARG A 272 15.17 -4.51 -14.86
N TYR A 273 14.19 -4.43 -13.93
CA TYR A 273 13.80 -3.18 -13.28
C TYR A 273 14.58 -2.89 -11.99
N VAL A 274 15.49 -3.77 -11.56
CA VAL A 274 16.45 -3.45 -10.49
C VAL A 274 17.52 -2.53 -11.04
N ALA A 275 17.56 -1.27 -10.59
CA ALA A 275 18.53 -0.31 -11.12
C ALA A 275 19.88 -0.41 -10.43
N GLY A 276 19.89 -0.31 -9.10
CA GLY A 276 21.10 -0.28 -8.28
C GLY A 276 21.30 -1.50 -7.40
N THR A 277 22.29 -1.41 -6.56
CA THR A 277 22.54 -2.40 -5.49
C THR A 277 21.31 -2.53 -4.60
N PRO A 278 20.82 -3.76 -4.34
CA PRO A 278 19.63 -3.97 -3.50
C PRO A 278 19.79 -3.44 -2.08
N GLU A 279 18.71 -2.94 -1.51
CA GLU A 279 18.58 -2.46 -0.14
C GLU A 279 18.50 -3.64 0.84
N VAL A 280 19.59 -4.36 1.05
CA VAL A 280 19.63 -5.66 1.75
C VAL A 280 18.97 -5.60 3.14
N LEU A 281 19.26 -4.57 3.95
CA LEU A 281 18.68 -4.43 5.29
C LEU A 281 17.16 -4.25 5.22
N ALA A 282 16.69 -3.34 4.37
CA ALA A 282 15.28 -3.04 4.24
C ALA A 282 14.50 -4.23 3.63
N LEU A 283 15.05 -4.90 2.62
CA LEU A 283 14.46 -6.11 2.04
C LEU A 283 14.39 -7.26 3.06
N SER A 284 15.38 -7.37 3.95
CA SER A 284 15.36 -8.36 5.05
C SER A 284 14.25 -8.07 6.06
N ALA A 285 13.94 -6.80 6.31
CA ALA A 285 12.79 -6.41 7.13
C ALA A 285 11.46 -6.76 6.44
N VAL A 286 11.34 -6.51 5.13
CA VAL A 286 10.17 -6.89 4.32
C VAL A 286 9.96 -8.40 4.38
N ALA A 287 11.03 -9.21 4.25
CA ALA A 287 10.95 -10.66 4.34
C ALA A 287 10.27 -11.13 5.64
N ALA A 288 10.71 -10.56 6.78
CA ALA A 288 10.13 -10.89 8.09
C ALA A 288 8.66 -10.43 8.23
N GLY A 289 8.28 -9.32 7.59
CA GLY A 289 6.89 -8.88 7.53
C GLY A 289 6.00 -9.85 6.74
N LEU A 290 6.50 -10.36 5.61
CA LEU A 290 5.77 -11.29 4.74
C LEU A 290 5.47 -12.65 5.41
N ASP A 291 6.29 -13.12 6.35
CA ASP A 291 6.06 -14.36 7.10
C ASP A 291 4.68 -14.37 7.81
N LEU A 292 4.19 -13.21 8.22
CA LEU A 292 2.89 -13.10 8.88
C LEU A 292 1.72 -13.34 7.91
N PHE A 293 1.86 -12.90 6.66
CA PHE A 293 0.82 -13.09 5.64
C PHE A 293 0.73 -14.55 5.17
N GLU A 294 1.87 -15.23 5.08
CA GLU A 294 1.90 -16.67 4.78
C GLU A 294 1.21 -17.50 5.88
N ARG A 295 1.36 -17.09 7.15
CA ARG A 295 0.72 -17.73 8.29
C ARG A 295 -0.77 -17.40 8.41
N ALA A 296 -1.15 -16.15 8.13
CA ALA A 296 -2.52 -15.68 8.29
C ALA A 296 -3.43 -16.06 7.13
N GLY A 297 -2.94 -15.96 5.89
CA GLY A 297 -3.72 -16.01 4.67
C GLY A 297 -4.54 -14.72 4.42
N ILE A 298 -4.51 -14.25 3.18
CA ILE A 298 -5.16 -12.97 2.81
C ILE A 298 -6.68 -13.01 3.00
N ASP A 299 -7.32 -14.17 2.79
CA ASP A 299 -8.77 -14.32 2.93
C ASP A 299 -9.23 -14.16 4.40
N ALA A 300 -8.49 -14.73 5.35
CA ALA A 300 -8.76 -14.56 6.78
C ALA A 300 -8.54 -13.10 7.23
N ILE A 301 -7.46 -12.46 6.75
CA ILE A 301 -7.20 -11.05 6.97
C ILE A 301 -8.36 -10.22 6.42
N ARG A 302 -8.81 -10.49 5.20
CA ARG A 302 -9.91 -9.75 4.57
C ARG A 302 -11.22 -9.93 5.31
N ALA A 303 -11.59 -11.16 5.67
CA ALA A 303 -12.81 -11.45 6.39
C ALA A 303 -12.88 -10.67 7.72
N LYS A 304 -11.81 -10.72 8.51
CA LYS A 304 -11.70 -9.95 9.77
C LYS A 304 -11.74 -8.44 9.52
N SER A 305 -11.01 -7.94 8.51
CA SER A 305 -10.97 -6.51 8.17
C SER A 305 -12.36 -5.97 7.78
N LEU A 306 -13.12 -6.70 6.99
CA LEU A 306 -14.49 -6.31 6.61
C LEU A 306 -15.42 -6.24 7.81
N ARG A 307 -15.33 -7.22 8.72
CA ARG A 307 -16.13 -7.24 9.94
C ARG A 307 -15.74 -6.09 10.87
N MET A 308 -14.44 -5.89 11.11
CA MET A 308 -13.93 -4.81 11.96
C MET A 308 -14.31 -3.43 11.40
N SER A 309 -14.13 -3.19 10.10
CA SER A 309 -14.51 -1.90 9.49
C SER A 309 -16.00 -1.64 9.58
N GLY A 310 -16.86 -2.66 9.43
CA GLY A 310 -18.30 -2.55 9.63
C GLY A 310 -18.64 -2.17 11.07
N VAL A 311 -18.07 -2.89 12.04
CA VAL A 311 -18.26 -2.61 13.48
C VAL A 311 -17.78 -1.19 13.82
N LEU A 312 -16.62 -0.76 13.35
CA LEU A 312 -16.14 0.59 13.64
C LEU A 312 -17.07 1.67 13.09
N MET A 313 -17.55 1.52 11.85
CA MET A 313 -18.50 2.48 11.27
C MET A 313 -19.80 2.55 12.07
N GLU A 314 -20.35 1.40 12.48
CA GLU A 314 -21.58 1.33 13.30
C GLU A 314 -21.38 1.96 14.69
N LEU A 315 -20.24 1.68 15.35
CA LEU A 315 -19.89 2.31 16.63
C LEU A 315 -19.77 3.82 16.51
N ILE A 316 -19.05 4.32 15.50
CA ILE A 316 -18.89 5.78 15.29
C ILE A 316 -20.24 6.44 15.03
N GLU A 317 -21.11 5.81 14.25
CA GLU A 317 -22.44 6.37 13.96
C GLU A 317 -23.36 6.40 15.17
N SER A 318 -23.33 5.34 16.00
CA SER A 318 -24.15 5.29 17.22
C SER A 318 -23.60 6.19 18.32
N GLU A 319 -22.29 6.09 18.60
CA GLU A 319 -21.66 6.78 19.72
C GLU A 319 -21.40 8.28 19.46
N CYS A 320 -21.14 8.64 18.21
CA CYS A 320 -20.79 10.01 17.83
C CYS A 320 -21.93 10.74 17.10
N ALA A 321 -23.16 10.24 17.21
CA ALA A 321 -24.34 10.90 16.62
C ALA A 321 -24.49 12.33 17.15
N GLY A 322 -24.72 13.31 16.25
CA GLY A 322 -24.93 14.71 16.60
C GLY A 322 -23.67 15.57 16.75
N TYR A 323 -22.47 14.97 16.68
CA TYR A 323 -21.20 15.69 16.79
C TYR A 323 -20.54 16.05 15.46
N GLY A 324 -21.31 16.11 14.35
CA GLY A 324 -20.80 16.53 13.03
C GLY A 324 -19.88 15.52 12.37
N ILE A 325 -19.98 14.26 12.74
CA ILE A 325 -19.24 13.14 12.13
C ILE A 325 -19.97 12.65 10.88
N ASP A 326 -19.20 12.42 9.80
CA ASP A 326 -19.67 11.77 8.57
C ASP A 326 -18.67 10.69 8.12
N ILE A 327 -19.17 9.50 7.78
CA ILE A 327 -18.35 8.39 7.31
C ILE A 327 -18.11 8.52 5.81
N ALA A 328 -16.87 8.78 5.40
CA ALA A 328 -16.48 8.91 4.00
C ALA A 328 -16.20 7.55 3.31
N THR A 329 -16.00 6.50 4.08
CA THR A 329 -15.73 5.14 3.56
C THR A 329 -17.03 4.50 3.03
N PRO A 330 -16.98 3.84 1.85
CA PRO A 330 -18.15 3.12 1.32
C PRO A 330 -18.66 2.04 2.28
N ARG A 331 -19.99 2.00 2.45
CA ARG A 331 -20.67 1.04 3.34
C ARG A 331 -20.61 -0.38 2.79
N GLU A 332 -20.72 -0.51 1.48
CA GLU A 332 -20.69 -1.81 0.81
C GLU A 332 -19.34 -2.50 1.02
N PRO A 333 -19.31 -3.72 1.58
CA PRO A 333 -18.08 -4.45 1.83
C PRO A 333 -17.18 -4.64 0.61
N GLY A 334 -17.78 -4.89 -0.55
CA GLY A 334 -17.06 -5.06 -1.83
C GLY A 334 -16.47 -3.76 -2.39
N ALA A 335 -16.92 -2.60 -1.89
CA ALA A 335 -16.51 -1.30 -2.41
C ALA A 335 -15.48 -0.57 -1.52
N ARG A 336 -14.95 -1.21 -0.47
CA ARG A 336 -13.99 -0.58 0.44
C ARG A 336 -12.73 -1.41 0.68
N GLY A 337 -11.63 -0.71 0.95
CA GLY A 337 -10.35 -1.29 1.36
C GLY A 337 -10.30 -1.63 2.85
N SER A 338 -9.18 -1.33 3.51
CA SER A 338 -8.91 -1.71 4.91
C SER A 338 -8.58 -0.49 5.79
N HIS A 339 -9.33 0.60 5.64
CA HIS A 339 -9.37 1.71 6.61
C HIS A 339 -10.75 2.36 6.60
N VAL A 340 -11.09 2.99 7.72
CA VAL A 340 -12.30 3.80 7.87
C VAL A 340 -11.89 5.27 7.88
N ALA A 341 -12.47 6.06 6.99
CA ALA A 341 -12.27 7.49 6.88
C ALA A 341 -13.50 8.23 7.41
N VAL A 342 -13.26 9.20 8.27
CA VAL A 342 -14.29 9.94 8.99
C VAL A 342 -14.07 11.43 8.80
N ARG A 343 -15.10 12.15 8.39
CA ARG A 343 -15.06 13.62 8.25
C ARG A 343 -15.47 14.30 9.54
N HIS A 344 -14.78 15.39 9.83
CA HIS A 344 -15.17 16.35 10.86
C HIS A 344 -14.51 17.69 10.54
N PRO A 345 -15.18 18.85 10.70
CA PRO A 345 -14.58 20.16 10.41
C PRO A 345 -13.25 20.39 11.13
N GLU A 346 -13.13 19.90 12.37
CA GLU A 346 -11.93 20.02 13.21
C GLU A 346 -11.13 18.69 13.28
N ALA A 347 -11.17 17.90 12.23
CA ALA A 347 -10.56 16.56 12.17
C ALA A 347 -9.09 16.50 12.64
N TYR A 348 -8.31 17.56 12.35
CA TYR A 348 -6.91 17.61 12.79
C TYR A 348 -6.80 17.67 14.31
N ALA A 349 -7.50 18.61 14.95
CA ALA A 349 -7.44 18.81 16.39
C ALA A 349 -8.03 17.60 17.15
N VAL A 350 -9.12 17.02 16.65
CA VAL A 350 -9.71 15.80 17.19
C VAL A 350 -8.71 14.62 17.11
N MET A 351 -8.01 14.47 15.99
CA MET A 351 -6.98 13.45 15.84
C MET A 351 -5.81 13.66 16.81
N GLN A 352 -5.37 14.91 17.02
CA GLN A 352 -4.31 15.20 18.00
C GLN A 352 -4.75 14.86 19.44
N ALA A 353 -6.01 15.12 19.78
CA ALA A 353 -6.57 14.74 21.07
C ALA A 353 -6.67 13.22 21.28
N LEU A 354 -6.92 12.44 20.20
CA LEU A 354 -6.85 10.97 20.22
C LEU A 354 -5.40 10.50 20.42
N ILE A 355 -4.45 11.08 19.67
CA ILE A 355 -3.03 10.72 19.78
C ILE A 355 -2.49 10.99 21.19
N ALA A 356 -2.90 12.09 21.85
CA ALA A 356 -2.55 12.37 23.23
C ALA A 356 -3.07 11.34 24.25
N ARG A 357 -3.98 10.45 23.82
CA ARG A 357 -4.52 9.31 24.57
C ARG A 357 -3.98 7.96 24.11
N ASP A 358 -2.83 7.95 23.41
CA ASP A 358 -2.21 6.76 22.81
C ASP A 358 -3.11 6.02 21.80
N ILE A 359 -4.06 6.73 21.16
CA ILE A 359 -4.90 6.22 20.06
C ILE A 359 -4.44 6.88 18.77
N VAL A 360 -3.66 6.16 17.98
CA VAL A 360 -2.93 6.73 16.84
C VAL A 360 -3.63 6.38 15.53
N GLY A 361 -4.26 7.36 14.94
CA GLY A 361 -4.72 7.40 13.54
C GLY A 361 -3.99 8.48 12.76
N ASP A 362 -4.47 8.84 11.58
CA ASP A 362 -3.92 9.96 10.83
C ASP A 362 -4.98 10.94 10.30
N PHE A 363 -4.51 12.13 9.95
CA PHE A 363 -5.31 13.18 9.35
C PHE A 363 -4.96 13.38 7.87
N ARG A 364 -5.98 13.62 7.06
CA ARG A 364 -5.82 14.07 5.66
C ARG A 364 -6.65 15.31 5.41
N ALA A 365 -5.97 16.36 4.98
CA ALA A 365 -6.62 17.64 4.67
C ALA A 365 -7.73 17.48 3.60
N PRO A 366 -8.82 18.24 3.69
CA PRO A 366 -9.04 19.29 4.69
C PRO A 366 -9.63 18.79 6.03
N ASP A 367 -10.35 17.65 6.05
CA ASP A 367 -11.33 17.31 7.06
C ASP A 367 -11.41 15.81 7.43
N LEU A 368 -10.45 14.97 6.99
CA LEU A 368 -10.52 13.52 7.16
C LEU A 368 -9.61 13.02 8.28
N MET A 369 -10.17 12.26 9.20
CA MET A 369 -9.47 11.30 10.07
C MET A 369 -9.51 9.92 9.43
N ARG A 370 -8.40 9.17 9.46
CA ARG A 370 -8.37 7.81 8.94
C ARG A 370 -7.91 6.84 10.03
N PHE A 371 -8.60 5.71 10.10
CA PHE A 371 -8.33 4.62 11.02
C PHE A 371 -8.11 3.35 10.20
N ALA A 372 -6.84 2.93 10.09
CA ALA A 372 -6.49 1.67 9.42
C ALA A 372 -7.05 0.48 10.17
N ILE A 373 -7.57 -0.48 9.43
CA ILE A 373 -7.98 -1.78 9.95
C ILE A 373 -6.90 -2.80 9.59
N THR A 374 -6.22 -3.29 10.60
CA THR A 374 -5.07 -4.19 10.46
C THR A 374 -5.25 -5.45 11.32
N PRO A 375 -5.90 -6.48 10.77
CA PRO A 375 -6.33 -7.68 11.48
C PRO A 375 -5.23 -8.45 12.22
N LEU A 376 -3.97 -8.31 11.80
CA LEU A 376 -2.85 -9.04 12.38
C LEU A 376 -2.55 -8.65 13.84
N TYR A 377 -2.86 -7.40 14.24
CA TYR A 377 -2.52 -6.92 15.57
C TYR A 377 -3.65 -6.18 16.29
N GLN A 378 -4.74 -5.83 15.61
CA GLN A 378 -5.90 -5.17 16.22
C GLN A 378 -6.92 -6.19 16.72
N ARG A 379 -7.61 -5.83 17.81
CA ARG A 379 -8.73 -6.54 18.41
C ARG A 379 -10.03 -5.82 18.11
N TYR A 380 -11.15 -6.50 18.22
CA TYR A 380 -12.47 -5.88 18.13
C TYR A 380 -12.71 -4.90 19.28
N VAL A 381 -12.24 -5.22 20.49
CA VAL A 381 -12.36 -4.31 21.64
C VAL A 381 -11.59 -3.00 21.44
N ASP A 382 -10.50 -3.00 20.67
CA ASP A 382 -9.76 -1.78 20.35
C ASP A 382 -10.64 -0.76 19.58
N LEU A 383 -11.63 -1.24 18.80
CA LEU A 383 -12.60 -0.40 18.09
C LEU A 383 -13.58 0.29 19.04
N TRP A 384 -13.98 -0.41 20.10
CA TRP A 384 -14.81 0.17 21.16
C TRP A 384 -14.07 1.28 21.90
N ASP A 385 -12.82 1.02 22.27
CA ASP A 385 -12.00 1.98 22.99
C ASP A 385 -11.75 3.24 22.15
N LEU A 386 -11.50 3.08 20.82
CA LEU A 386 -11.41 4.19 19.88
C LEU A 386 -12.72 4.99 19.81
N ALA A 387 -13.86 4.33 19.57
CA ALA A 387 -15.15 5.01 19.41
C ALA A 387 -15.57 5.73 20.70
N SER A 388 -15.35 5.11 21.85
CA SER A 388 -15.63 5.71 23.17
C SER A 388 -14.77 6.94 23.43
N ALA A 389 -13.48 6.88 23.13
CA ALA A 389 -12.57 8.02 23.27
C ALA A 389 -12.92 9.16 22.30
N LEU A 390 -13.27 8.82 21.05
CA LEU A 390 -13.71 9.80 20.05
C LEU A 390 -14.99 10.51 20.52
N ARG A 391 -15.98 9.78 21.00
CA ARG A 391 -17.21 10.35 21.56
C ARG A 391 -16.89 11.31 22.70
N GLU A 392 -16.12 10.87 23.71
CA GLU A 392 -15.77 11.70 24.87
C GLU A 392 -15.05 13.00 24.46
N ILE A 393 -14.10 12.92 23.51
CA ILE A 393 -13.38 14.09 22.99
C ILE A 393 -14.34 15.08 22.33
N LEU A 394 -15.29 14.58 21.55
CA LEU A 394 -16.29 15.41 20.87
C LEU A 394 -17.30 16.02 21.83
N GLU A 395 -17.81 15.23 22.76
CA GLU A 395 -18.81 15.61 23.76
C GLU A 395 -18.28 16.71 24.71
N THR A 396 -17.05 16.55 25.17
CA THR A 396 -16.43 17.50 26.12
C THR A 396 -15.76 18.68 25.45
N GLY A 397 -15.56 18.65 24.12
CA GLY A 397 -14.79 19.65 23.41
C GLY A 397 -13.29 19.63 23.76
N ALA A 398 -12.76 18.54 24.29
CA ALA A 398 -11.37 18.41 24.75
C ALA A 398 -10.33 18.61 23.63
N TRP A 399 -10.75 18.53 22.36
CA TRP A 399 -9.93 18.82 21.19
C TRP A 399 -9.70 20.34 20.95
N ASP A 400 -10.55 21.23 21.51
CA ASP A 400 -10.53 22.68 21.25
C ASP A 400 -9.48 23.37 22.11
N THR A 401 -8.23 23.07 21.90
CA THR A 401 -7.09 23.71 22.57
C THR A 401 -6.08 24.26 21.56
N PRO A 402 -5.33 25.33 21.89
CA PRO A 402 -4.27 25.83 21.04
C PRO A 402 -3.19 24.78 20.70
N GLU A 403 -2.94 23.85 21.61
CA GLU A 403 -1.99 22.77 21.44
C GLU A 403 -2.40 21.83 20.31
N PHE A 404 -3.63 21.33 20.32
CA PHE A 404 -4.15 20.38 19.31
C PHE A 404 -4.43 21.05 17.95
N ARG A 405 -4.59 22.37 17.91
CA ARG A 405 -4.73 23.12 16.66
C ARG A 405 -3.40 23.43 15.98
N ARG A 406 -2.27 23.27 16.69
CA ARG A 406 -0.94 23.51 16.16
C ARG A 406 -0.51 22.42 15.20
N ARG A 407 -0.38 22.76 13.92
CA ARG A 407 0.02 21.80 12.87
C ARG A 407 1.46 21.34 13.04
N ALA A 408 1.67 20.02 13.06
CA ALA A 408 2.97 19.37 12.94
C ALA A 408 3.23 18.97 11.48
N THR A 409 4.46 18.48 11.18
CA THR A 409 4.85 18.02 9.84
C THR A 409 4.13 16.73 9.46
N VAL A 410 3.91 15.87 10.43
CA VAL A 410 3.12 14.63 10.32
C VAL A 410 2.12 14.57 11.47
N THR A 411 1.02 13.85 11.26
CA THR A 411 -0.02 13.66 12.28
C THR A 411 0.46 12.80 13.39
#